data_12c6701c3048a8b8e45b766ce6ae8fe8
#
_entry.id   12c6701c3048a8b8e45b766ce6ae8fe8
#
_cell.length_a   1.000
_cell.length_b   1.000
_cell.length_c   1.000
_cell.angle_alpha   90.00
_cell.angle_beta   90.00
_cell.angle_gamma   90.00
#
_symmetry.space_group_name_H-M   'P 1'
#
loop_
_entity.id
_entity.type
_entity.pdbx_description
1 polymer ?
#
loop_
_entity_poly.entity_id
_entity_poly.type
_entity_poly.pdbx_seq_one_letter_code
_entity_poly.pdbx_strand_id
1 'polypeptide(L)'
;MRGMATKTEDNAGEISEVELTKGAEEEPLADDELLAEGGEPEPKETSYVGQGAAAVVSAALGFVSLSGSWIGTVASARETLIGQLQTSSTAGVPTQLKEIYGDAWKTSALYAGLFALIALVTAVVVLVRPAFGNPDKAQPAWIKSVAWGGVALGVIGLLLAVLKYSDALLSVPSAS
;
A
#
# COMPACT_ATOMS: atom_id res chain seq x y z
N MET A 1 -29.70 -35.66 53.05
CA MET A 1 -29.69 -34.25 52.62
C MET A 1 -29.52 -34.22 51.12
N ARG A 2 -30.43 -33.63 50.49
CA ARG A 2 -30.83 -33.55 49.10
C ARG A 2 -29.71 -33.06 48.18
N GLY A 3 -29.50 -33.82 47.11
CA GLY A 3 -28.74 -33.41 45.98
C GLY A 3 -29.41 -32.31 45.20
N MET A 4 -28.64 -31.38 44.67
CA MET A 4 -28.98 -30.50 43.57
C MET A 4 -28.09 -30.90 42.39
N ALA A 5 -28.72 -31.64 41.46
CA ALA A 5 -28.08 -31.92 40.18
C ALA A 5 -28.22 -30.67 39.32
N THR A 6 -27.11 -30.21 38.84
CA THR A 6 -26.97 -29.11 37.88
C THR A 6 -27.42 -29.57 36.51
N LYS A 7 -28.49 -28.92 36.02
CA LYS A 7 -28.98 -29.01 34.67
C LYS A 7 -28.43 -27.78 33.91
N THR A 8 -27.25 -27.86 33.36
CA THR A 8 -26.64 -26.73 32.65
C THR A 8 -25.79 -27.14 31.44
N GLU A 9 -25.91 -28.35 30.91
CA GLU A 9 -25.06 -28.78 29.80
C GLU A 9 -25.76 -29.00 28.43
N ASP A 10 -27.07 -28.87 28.36
CA ASP A 10 -27.79 -29.13 27.09
C ASP A 10 -28.13 -27.87 26.27
N ASN A 11 -27.73 -26.66 26.69
CA ASN A 11 -28.10 -25.44 25.97
C ASN A 11 -26.94 -24.73 25.26
N ALA A 12 -25.72 -25.28 25.32
CA ALA A 12 -24.55 -24.70 24.64
C ALA A 12 -24.35 -25.23 23.22
N GLY A 13 -24.95 -26.35 22.86
CA GLY A 13 -24.85 -26.97 21.54
C GLY A 13 -25.83 -26.38 20.50
N GLU A 14 -27.02 -25.97 20.94
CA GLU A 14 -28.04 -25.47 20.02
C GLU A 14 -27.84 -24.00 19.58
N ILE A 15 -27.16 -23.22 20.41
CA ILE A 15 -26.87 -21.80 20.09
C ILE A 15 -25.78 -21.66 19.03
N SER A 16 -24.83 -22.61 18.99
CA SER A 16 -23.74 -22.57 18.00
C SER A 16 -24.15 -22.95 16.57
N GLU A 17 -25.16 -23.81 16.40
CA GLU A 17 -25.64 -24.19 15.07
C GLU A 17 -26.56 -23.17 14.43
N VAL A 18 -27.31 -22.41 15.22
CA VAL A 18 -28.22 -21.37 14.71
C VAL A 18 -27.46 -20.10 14.33
N GLU A 19 -26.32 -19.84 14.97
CA GLU A 19 -25.51 -18.66 14.64
C GLU A 19 -24.60 -18.88 13.43
N LEU A 20 -24.18 -20.12 13.17
CA LEU A 20 -23.38 -20.49 12.00
C LEU A 20 -24.20 -20.57 10.69
N THR A 21 -25.49 -20.85 10.77
CA THR A 21 -26.36 -20.88 9.58
C THR A 21 -26.88 -19.49 9.19
N LYS A 22 -26.84 -18.50 10.11
CA LYS A 22 -27.29 -17.14 9.83
C LYS A 22 -26.20 -16.25 9.22
N GLY A 23 -24.94 -16.70 9.21
CA GLY A 23 -23.81 -16.03 8.57
C GLY A 23 -23.54 -16.46 7.12
N ALA A 24 -24.31 -17.39 6.57
CA ALA A 24 -24.14 -17.92 5.21
C ALA A 24 -25.28 -17.56 4.25
N GLU A 25 -26.19 -16.67 4.64
CA GLU A 25 -27.03 -15.97 3.68
C GLU A 25 -26.19 -14.83 3.11
N GLU A 26 -25.55 -15.10 1.99
CA GLU A 26 -25.00 -14.13 1.09
C GLU A 26 -26.09 -13.08 0.83
N GLU A 27 -25.90 -11.85 1.32
CA GLU A 27 -26.63 -10.72 0.78
C GLU A 27 -26.32 -10.68 -0.72
N PRO A 28 -27.33 -10.79 -1.60
CA PRO A 28 -27.08 -10.56 -3.02
C PRO A 28 -26.56 -9.14 -3.15
N LEU A 29 -25.33 -9.03 -3.67
CA LEU A 29 -24.74 -7.78 -4.07
C LEU A 29 -25.78 -6.96 -4.80
N ALA A 30 -26.05 -5.76 -4.32
CA ALA A 30 -27.03 -4.82 -4.82
C ALA A 30 -26.67 -4.27 -6.21
N ASP A 31 -26.41 -5.16 -7.17
CA ASP A 31 -26.20 -4.80 -8.57
C ASP A 31 -27.49 -4.89 -9.41
N ASP A 32 -28.55 -5.50 -8.87
CA ASP A 32 -29.81 -5.66 -9.61
C ASP A 32 -30.84 -4.56 -9.32
N GLU A 33 -30.61 -3.69 -8.33
CA GLU A 33 -31.50 -2.57 -8.00
C GLU A 33 -31.22 -1.30 -8.85
N LEU A 34 -30.20 -1.35 -9.73
CA LEU A 34 -29.85 -0.24 -10.61
C LEU A 34 -30.60 -0.21 -11.94
N LEU A 35 -31.49 -1.17 -12.21
CA LEU A 35 -32.15 -1.27 -13.53
C LEU A 35 -33.67 -1.08 -13.51
N ALA A 36 -34.30 -0.78 -12.38
CA ALA A 36 -35.76 -0.77 -12.28
C ALA A 36 -36.39 0.44 -11.59
N GLU A 37 -35.87 1.65 -11.76
CA GLU A 37 -36.68 2.85 -11.50
C GLU A 37 -36.40 3.91 -12.57
N GLY A 38 -37.37 4.01 -13.52
CA GLY A 38 -37.54 5.19 -14.36
C GLY A 38 -38.06 6.38 -13.55
N GLY A 39 -37.33 6.76 -12.50
CA GLY A 39 -37.50 8.02 -11.79
C GLY A 39 -36.63 9.08 -12.45
N GLU A 40 -37.11 10.33 -12.51
CA GLU A 40 -36.33 11.49 -12.93
C GLU A 40 -34.95 11.44 -12.32
N PRO A 41 -33.86 11.77 -13.06
CA PRO A 41 -32.52 11.66 -12.54
C PRO A 41 -32.37 12.63 -11.36
N GLU A 42 -32.47 12.10 -10.14
CA GLU A 42 -32.01 12.83 -8.96
C GLU A 42 -30.60 13.31 -9.22
N PRO A 43 -30.25 14.55 -8.88
CA PRO A 43 -28.91 15.08 -9.11
C PRO A 43 -27.93 14.13 -8.40
N LYS A 44 -27.22 13.31 -9.18
CA LYS A 44 -26.22 12.36 -8.67
C LYS A 44 -25.31 13.10 -7.73
N GLU A 45 -25.47 12.90 -6.43
CA GLU A 45 -24.56 13.41 -5.43
C GLU A 45 -23.15 12.97 -5.84
N THR A 46 -22.27 13.91 -6.06
CA THR A 46 -20.90 13.59 -6.49
C THR A 46 -20.23 12.86 -5.34
N SER A 47 -20.14 11.55 -5.46
CA SER A 47 -19.41 10.73 -4.52
C SER A 47 -17.91 11.07 -4.58
N TYR A 48 -17.38 11.67 -3.54
CA TYR A 48 -15.95 11.93 -3.38
C TYR A 48 -15.18 10.72 -2.84
N VAL A 49 -15.85 9.58 -2.63
CA VAL A 49 -15.27 8.37 -2.04
C VAL A 49 -14.05 7.90 -2.84
N GLY A 50 -14.16 7.81 -4.17
CA GLY A 50 -13.04 7.40 -5.02
C GLY A 50 -11.84 8.36 -4.97
N GLN A 51 -12.09 9.68 -4.89
CA GLN A 51 -11.01 10.67 -4.77
C GLN A 51 -10.36 10.62 -3.38
N GLY A 52 -11.15 10.47 -2.33
CA GLY A 52 -10.66 10.31 -0.97
C GLY A 52 -9.83 9.05 -0.81
N ALA A 53 -10.30 7.93 -1.33
CA ALA A 53 -9.56 6.66 -1.34
C ALA A 53 -8.23 6.80 -2.09
N ALA A 54 -8.21 7.41 -3.27
CA ALA A 54 -6.98 7.64 -4.03
C ALA A 54 -6.00 8.55 -3.29
N ALA A 55 -6.48 9.60 -2.59
CA ALA A 55 -5.61 10.45 -1.77
C ALA A 55 -4.97 9.67 -0.62
N VAL A 56 -5.74 8.86 0.09
CA VAL A 56 -5.23 8.01 1.18
C VAL A 56 -4.23 6.97 0.67
N VAL A 57 -4.54 6.31 -0.44
CA VAL A 57 -3.63 5.34 -1.08
C VAL A 57 -2.32 6.01 -1.49
N SER A 58 -2.38 7.21 -2.05
CA SER A 58 -1.18 7.98 -2.40
C SER A 58 -0.29 8.25 -1.17
N ALA A 59 -0.88 8.74 -0.07
CA ALA A 59 -0.14 8.99 1.16
C ALA A 59 0.46 7.69 1.74
N ALA A 60 -0.29 6.59 1.73
CA ALA A 60 0.16 5.29 2.19
C ALA A 60 1.33 4.76 1.34
N LEU A 61 1.24 4.85 0.01
CA LEU A 61 2.33 4.45 -0.89
C LEU A 61 3.59 5.31 -0.71
N GLY A 62 3.42 6.61 -0.48
CA GLY A 62 4.53 7.51 -0.14
C GLY A 62 5.21 7.09 1.16
N PHE A 63 4.44 6.74 2.19
CA PHE A 63 4.97 6.22 3.45
C PHE A 63 5.70 4.88 3.27
N VAL A 64 5.12 3.95 2.50
CA VAL A 64 5.74 2.65 2.16
C VAL A 64 7.07 2.87 1.43
N SER A 65 7.16 3.84 0.53
CA SER A 65 8.40 4.21 -0.15
C SER A 65 9.52 4.59 0.84
N LEU A 66 9.20 5.38 1.87
CA LEU A 66 10.17 5.82 2.89
C LEU A 66 10.55 4.69 3.84
N SER A 67 9.64 3.80 4.19
CA SER A 67 9.88 2.68 5.12
C SER A 67 10.62 1.50 4.51
N GLY A 68 10.92 1.53 3.20
CA GLY A 68 11.70 0.52 2.51
C GLY A 68 10.92 -0.67 1.95
N SER A 69 9.63 -0.60 1.90
CA SER A 69 8.66 -1.59 1.40
C SER A 69 9.03 -3.07 1.64
N TRP A 70 8.07 -3.88 2.03
CA TRP A 70 8.29 -5.34 2.20
C TRP A 70 8.84 -5.99 0.91
N ILE A 71 8.33 -5.61 -0.25
CA ILE A 71 8.79 -6.14 -1.55
C ILE A 71 10.24 -5.76 -1.81
N GLY A 72 10.65 -4.52 -1.50
CA GLY A 72 12.01 -4.05 -1.65
C GLY A 72 13.00 -4.80 -0.76
N THR A 73 12.61 -5.13 0.49
CA THR A 73 13.45 -5.91 1.42
C THR A 73 13.62 -7.35 0.95
N VAL A 74 12.57 -8.00 0.46
CA VAL A 74 12.64 -9.37 -0.09
C VAL A 74 13.48 -9.39 -1.37
N ALA A 75 13.29 -8.41 -2.26
CA ALA A 75 14.06 -8.32 -3.50
C ALA A 75 15.55 -8.11 -3.23
N SER A 76 15.91 -7.22 -2.32
CA SER A 76 17.32 -6.98 -1.95
C SER A 76 17.96 -8.18 -1.25
N ALA A 77 17.21 -8.89 -0.40
CA ALA A 77 17.70 -10.12 0.23
C ALA A 77 17.98 -11.21 -0.82
N ARG A 78 17.10 -11.33 -1.82
CA ARG A 78 17.32 -12.25 -2.95
C ARG A 78 18.57 -11.87 -3.75
N GLU A 79 18.76 -10.59 -4.02
CA GLU A 79 19.95 -10.08 -4.73
C GLU A 79 21.23 -10.38 -3.96
N THR A 80 21.23 -10.20 -2.65
CA THR A 80 22.34 -10.58 -1.77
C THR A 80 22.71 -12.06 -1.92
N LEU A 81 21.71 -12.97 -1.94
CA LEU A 81 21.95 -14.40 -2.14
C LEU A 81 22.51 -14.71 -3.53
N ILE A 82 22.00 -14.06 -4.58
CA ILE A 82 22.52 -14.21 -5.94
C ILE A 82 23.97 -13.74 -6.01
N GLY A 83 24.30 -12.58 -5.44
CA GLY A 83 25.64 -12.06 -5.35
C GLY A 83 26.62 -13.02 -4.65
N GLN A 84 26.18 -13.65 -3.53
CA GLN A 84 26.99 -14.66 -2.83
C GLN A 84 27.26 -15.90 -3.67
N LEU A 85 26.27 -16.36 -4.46
CA LEU A 85 26.42 -17.55 -5.30
C LEU A 85 27.27 -17.30 -6.55
N GLN A 86 27.22 -16.07 -7.09
CA GLN A 86 27.96 -15.70 -8.31
C GLN A 86 29.39 -15.25 -8.05
N THR A 87 29.68 -14.80 -6.83
CA THR A 87 31.00 -14.28 -6.49
C THR A 87 31.97 -15.44 -6.19
N SER A 88 33.08 -15.49 -6.94
CA SER A 88 34.13 -16.47 -6.71
C SER A 88 34.76 -16.26 -5.33
N SER A 89 35.08 -17.38 -4.63
CA SER A 89 35.79 -17.34 -3.35
C SER A 89 37.19 -16.73 -3.44
N THR A 90 37.75 -16.63 -4.65
CA THR A 90 39.04 -16.01 -4.96
C THR A 90 38.94 -14.56 -5.37
N ALA A 91 37.73 -14.00 -5.50
CA ALA A 91 37.52 -12.61 -5.84
C ALA A 91 38.04 -11.67 -4.75
N GLY A 92 38.58 -10.53 -5.14
CA GLY A 92 39.05 -9.52 -4.18
C GLY A 92 37.90 -8.98 -3.32
N VAL A 93 38.22 -8.60 -2.09
CA VAL A 93 37.25 -8.05 -1.12
C VAL A 93 36.37 -6.93 -1.69
N PRO A 94 36.88 -5.95 -2.47
CA PRO A 94 36.06 -4.91 -3.06
C PRO A 94 34.98 -5.43 -4.02
N THR A 95 35.33 -6.46 -4.80
CA THR A 95 34.39 -7.11 -5.74
C THR A 95 33.31 -7.84 -4.96
N GLN A 96 33.67 -8.62 -3.94
CA GLN A 96 32.71 -9.30 -3.10
C GLN A 96 31.73 -8.35 -2.43
N LEU A 97 32.20 -7.23 -1.87
CA LEU A 97 31.37 -6.21 -1.26
C LEU A 97 30.39 -5.58 -2.24
N LYS A 98 30.87 -5.27 -3.46
CA LYS A 98 30.02 -4.68 -4.50
C LYS A 98 28.90 -5.64 -4.92
N GLU A 99 29.21 -6.90 -5.20
CA GLU A 99 28.24 -7.89 -5.65
C GLU A 99 27.21 -8.26 -4.55
N ILE A 100 27.65 -8.32 -3.29
CA ILE A 100 26.78 -8.73 -2.19
C ILE A 100 25.91 -7.56 -1.67
N TYR A 101 26.51 -6.38 -1.49
CA TYR A 101 25.84 -5.24 -0.87
C TYR A 101 25.42 -4.17 -1.87
N GLY A 102 26.24 -3.87 -2.88
CA GLY A 102 25.99 -2.79 -3.82
C GLY A 102 24.73 -3.03 -4.65
N ASP A 103 24.54 -4.23 -5.16
CA ASP A 103 23.40 -4.56 -6.01
C ASP A 103 22.11 -4.67 -5.17
N ALA A 104 22.17 -5.26 -3.99
CA ALA A 104 21.05 -5.26 -3.04
C ALA A 104 20.63 -3.84 -2.63
N TRP A 105 21.60 -2.93 -2.45
CA TRP A 105 21.36 -1.53 -2.13
C TRP A 105 20.62 -0.80 -3.25
N LYS A 106 21.05 -0.97 -4.50
CA LYS A 106 20.41 -0.40 -5.69
C LYS A 106 19.03 -0.98 -5.94
N THR A 107 18.86 -2.29 -5.77
CA THR A 107 17.57 -2.96 -5.90
C THR A 107 16.56 -2.40 -4.93
N SER A 108 16.92 -2.22 -3.66
CA SER A 108 16.01 -1.62 -2.67
C SER A 108 15.67 -0.15 -2.99
N ALA A 109 16.61 0.62 -3.54
CA ALA A 109 16.38 1.99 -3.99
C ALA A 109 15.41 2.06 -5.17
N LEU A 110 15.49 1.12 -6.10
CA LEU A 110 14.63 1.05 -7.27
C LEU A 110 13.16 0.79 -6.86
N TYR A 111 12.92 -0.17 -5.97
CA TYR A 111 11.57 -0.42 -5.47
C TYR A 111 11.01 0.75 -4.67
N ALA A 112 11.83 1.38 -3.80
CA ALA A 112 11.42 2.58 -3.09
C ALA A 112 11.05 3.72 -4.05
N GLY A 113 11.85 3.94 -5.10
CA GLY A 113 11.59 4.93 -6.14
C GLY A 113 10.31 4.64 -6.92
N LEU A 114 10.04 3.38 -7.24
CA LEU A 114 8.80 2.99 -7.92
C LEU A 114 7.56 3.31 -7.08
N PHE A 115 7.56 2.98 -5.79
CA PHE A 115 6.46 3.32 -4.88
C PHE A 115 6.29 4.83 -4.74
N ALA A 116 7.40 5.58 -4.63
CA ALA A 116 7.37 7.04 -4.58
C ALA A 116 6.77 7.64 -5.85
N LEU A 117 7.12 7.12 -7.02
CA LEU A 117 6.60 7.59 -8.31
C LEU A 117 5.10 7.34 -8.42
N ILE A 118 4.62 6.14 -8.07
CA ILE A 118 3.20 5.80 -8.10
C ILE A 118 2.43 6.70 -7.11
N ALA A 119 2.97 6.91 -5.90
CA ALA A 119 2.39 7.80 -4.91
C ALA A 119 2.24 9.23 -5.46
N LEU A 120 3.31 9.76 -6.05
CA LEU A 120 3.34 11.11 -6.62
C LEU A 120 2.32 11.27 -7.76
N VAL A 121 2.31 10.33 -8.73
CA VAL A 121 1.37 10.36 -9.85
C VAL A 121 -0.07 10.30 -9.36
N THR A 122 -0.37 9.40 -8.43
CA THR A 122 -1.72 9.26 -7.85
C THR A 122 -2.15 10.55 -7.14
N ALA A 123 -1.27 11.15 -6.33
CA ALA A 123 -1.54 12.41 -5.65
C ALA A 123 -1.81 13.56 -6.63
N VAL A 124 -0.98 13.68 -7.66
CA VAL A 124 -1.14 14.72 -8.71
C VAL A 124 -2.46 14.53 -9.44
N VAL A 125 -2.81 13.31 -9.83
CA VAL A 125 -4.11 13.02 -10.48
C VAL A 125 -5.28 13.44 -9.59
N VAL A 126 -5.23 13.14 -8.29
CA VAL A 126 -6.27 13.57 -7.34
C VAL A 126 -6.38 15.09 -7.26
N LEU A 127 -5.25 15.81 -7.25
CA LEU A 127 -5.23 17.28 -7.17
C LEU A 127 -5.67 17.97 -8.46
N VAL A 128 -5.37 17.36 -9.61
CA VAL A 128 -5.69 17.96 -10.93
C VAL A 128 -7.10 17.62 -11.37
N ARG A 129 -7.68 16.53 -10.90
CA ARG A 129 -9.02 16.08 -11.28
C ARG A 129 -10.12 17.15 -11.15
N PRO A 130 -10.17 18.02 -10.12
CA PRO A 130 -11.15 19.09 -10.03
C PRO A 130 -11.02 20.13 -11.13
N ALA A 131 -9.83 20.33 -11.69
CA ALA A 131 -9.62 21.30 -12.77
C ALA A 131 -10.26 20.87 -14.11
N PHE A 132 -10.50 19.57 -14.28
CA PHE A 132 -11.18 19.01 -15.46
C PHE A 132 -12.65 18.67 -15.21
N GLY A 133 -13.17 18.94 -14.00
CA GLY A 133 -14.56 18.70 -13.60
C GLY A 133 -15.41 19.98 -13.60
N ASN A 134 -16.66 19.85 -13.14
CA ASN A 134 -17.58 20.97 -13.01
C ASN A 134 -17.05 21.97 -11.96
N PRO A 135 -16.88 23.27 -12.31
CA PRO A 135 -16.30 24.27 -11.40
C PRO A 135 -17.15 24.52 -10.14
N ASP A 136 -18.46 24.22 -10.20
CA ASP A 136 -19.40 24.45 -9.11
C ASP A 136 -19.28 23.41 -7.96
N LYS A 137 -18.48 22.35 -8.14
CA LYS A 137 -18.32 21.28 -7.15
C LYS A 137 -16.93 21.31 -6.53
N ALA A 138 -16.78 22.12 -5.49
CA ALA A 138 -15.53 22.22 -4.75
C ALA A 138 -15.17 20.90 -4.06
N GLN A 139 -13.96 20.39 -4.32
CA GLN A 139 -13.42 19.22 -3.64
C GLN A 139 -13.25 19.48 -2.14
N PRO A 140 -13.64 18.55 -1.25
CA PRO A 140 -13.46 18.69 0.18
C PRO A 140 -12.02 18.98 0.58
N ALA A 141 -11.82 19.90 1.52
CA ALA A 141 -10.49 20.37 1.93
C ALA A 141 -9.58 19.24 2.45
N TRP A 142 -10.14 18.24 3.14
CA TRP A 142 -9.38 17.13 3.68
C TRP A 142 -8.74 16.26 2.57
N ILE A 143 -9.42 16.06 1.43
CA ILE A 143 -8.88 15.31 0.29
C ILE A 143 -7.66 16.04 -0.28
N LYS A 144 -7.75 17.36 -0.43
CA LYS A 144 -6.62 18.18 -0.87
C LYS A 144 -5.43 18.09 0.08
N SER A 145 -5.69 18.16 1.38
CA SER A 145 -4.63 18.07 2.40
C SER A 145 -3.91 16.72 2.35
N VAL A 146 -4.66 15.61 2.28
CA VAL A 146 -4.09 14.26 2.19
C VAL A 146 -3.33 14.07 0.87
N ALA A 147 -3.86 14.56 -0.24
CA ALA A 147 -3.19 14.49 -1.55
C ALA A 147 -1.87 15.30 -1.56
N TRP A 148 -1.84 16.49 -0.95
CA TRP A 148 -0.60 17.25 -0.77
C TRP A 148 0.42 16.51 0.11
N GLY A 149 -0.05 15.81 1.16
CA GLY A 149 0.78 14.88 1.93
C GLY A 149 1.38 13.78 1.06
N GLY A 150 0.58 13.18 0.17
CA GLY A 150 1.04 12.21 -0.82
C GLY A 150 2.10 12.76 -1.78
N VAL A 151 1.92 14.02 -2.28
CA VAL A 151 2.93 14.70 -3.10
C VAL A 151 4.23 14.88 -2.32
N ALA A 152 4.17 15.41 -1.10
CA ALA A 152 5.35 15.66 -0.28
C ALA A 152 6.13 14.36 -0.01
N LEU A 153 5.45 13.30 0.42
CA LEU A 153 6.06 12.00 0.67
C LEU A 153 6.62 11.38 -0.61
N GLY A 154 5.91 11.49 -1.72
CA GLY A 154 6.35 11.00 -3.03
C GLY A 154 7.63 11.71 -3.51
N VAL A 155 7.67 13.04 -3.40
CA VAL A 155 8.87 13.82 -3.77
C VAL A 155 10.05 13.47 -2.88
N ILE A 156 9.87 13.45 -1.56
CA ILE A 156 10.94 13.09 -0.61
C ILE A 156 11.42 11.65 -0.88
N GLY A 157 10.50 10.70 -1.04
CA GLY A 157 10.82 9.32 -1.35
C GLY A 157 11.59 9.17 -2.65
N LEU A 158 11.21 9.91 -3.69
CA LEU A 158 11.90 9.90 -4.98
C LEU A 158 13.32 10.49 -4.88
N LEU A 159 13.47 11.61 -4.20
CA LEU A 159 14.79 12.21 -3.95
C LEU A 159 15.70 11.25 -3.19
N LEU A 160 15.21 10.64 -2.12
CA LEU A 160 15.97 9.66 -1.36
C LEU A 160 16.31 8.42 -2.18
N ALA A 161 15.40 7.94 -3.02
CA ALA A 161 15.66 6.81 -3.91
C ALA A 161 16.77 7.13 -4.93
N VAL A 162 16.74 8.34 -5.53
CA VAL A 162 17.79 8.80 -6.47
C VAL A 162 19.13 8.94 -5.76
N LEU A 163 19.17 9.59 -4.59
CA LEU A 163 20.39 9.74 -3.81
C LEU A 163 20.96 8.39 -3.37
N LYS A 164 20.10 7.45 -3.02
CA LYS A 164 20.48 6.09 -2.66
C LYS A 164 21.01 5.32 -3.87
N TYR A 165 20.35 5.43 -5.02
CA TYR A 165 20.75 4.76 -6.26
C TYR A 165 22.07 5.29 -6.82
N SER A 166 22.33 6.59 -6.66
CA SER A 166 23.57 7.26 -7.10
C SER A 166 24.75 7.08 -6.15
N ASP A 167 24.60 6.29 -5.07
CA ASP A 167 25.58 6.09 -4.01
C ASP A 167 26.05 7.40 -3.31
N ALA A 168 25.26 8.48 -3.44
CA ALA A 168 25.60 9.78 -2.85
C ALA A 168 25.40 9.82 -1.33
N LEU A 169 24.50 8.98 -0.77
CA LEU A 169 24.21 8.96 0.67
C LEU A 169 25.15 8.06 1.46
N LEU A 170 25.45 6.88 0.96
CA LEU A 170 26.25 5.85 1.64
C LEU A 170 26.91 4.99 0.57
N SER A 171 28.06 5.44 0.05
CA SER A 171 28.87 4.62 -0.84
C SER A 171 29.49 3.44 -0.09
N VAL A 172 29.61 2.31 -0.79
CA VAL A 172 30.35 1.14 -0.27
C VAL A 172 31.80 1.59 -0.01
N PRO A 173 32.36 1.37 1.19
CA PRO A 173 33.75 1.76 1.47
C PRO A 173 34.69 1.12 0.45
N SER A 174 35.51 1.95 -0.21
CA SER A 174 36.59 1.44 -1.04
C SER A 174 37.67 0.87 -0.12
N ALA A 175 37.84 -0.45 -0.13
CA ALA A 175 39.00 -1.07 0.51
C ALA A 175 40.24 -0.68 -0.30
N SER A 176 41.00 0.23 0.25
CA SER A 176 42.37 0.60 -0.21
C SER A 176 43.42 -0.39 0.28
#